data_4d1681ed78fce2f64d52128e13d9c844
#
_entry.id   4d1681ed78fce2f64d52128e13d9c844
#
_cell.length_a   1.000
_cell.length_b   1.000
_cell.length_c   1.000
_cell.angle_alpha   90.00
_cell.angle_beta   90.00
_cell.angle_gamma   90.00
#
_symmetry.space_group_name_H-M   'P 1'
#
loop_
_entity.id
_entity.type
_entity.pdbx_description
1 polymer ?
#
loop_
_entity_poly.entity_id
_entity_poly.type
_entity_poly.pdbx_seq_one_letter_code
_entity_poly.pdbx_strand_id
1 'polypeptide(L)'
;DFWGWSKGARFYPLLYMITRVNHARDWGTGIELSQSLLGKNSSLQVHHIFPKHVLYSAGKTKSMVNALANYAFLTQQTNLDISDQKPEDYFPIYMEKCPGAIESHCVPTASHLLTIDAYDAFLEERRKLLAKSANAILEDLWKGKLAQPSAPMTKMSVTEPEDDEEAVIEELVSWLKNEGFAPGIKDYSAVIGYAGTPIIIDVAWPDGLQEGFTEPVALMINEEPGDIYRVNAVGYRVFTRADDLKNYVCTKYGAGPE
;
A
#
# COMPACT_ATOMS: atom_id res chain seq x y z
N ASP A 1 -3.00 -0.16 16.87
CA ASP A 1 -4.24 0.09 16.15
C ASP A 1 -3.94 0.28 14.65
N PHE A 2 -4.30 -0.72 13.83
CA PHE A 2 -4.06 -0.71 12.36
C PHE A 2 -5.29 -0.24 11.58
N TRP A 3 -6.24 0.40 12.23
CA TRP A 3 -7.44 0.89 11.59
C TRP A 3 -7.14 2.12 10.73
N GLY A 4 -7.62 2.14 9.47
CA GLY A 4 -7.47 3.28 8.57
C GLY A 4 -6.05 3.48 8.00
N TRP A 5 -5.13 2.54 8.21
CA TRP A 5 -3.77 2.64 7.72
C TRP A 5 -3.62 2.00 6.35
N SER A 6 -3.06 2.75 5.43
CA SER A 6 -2.72 2.35 4.06
C SER A 6 -1.19 2.36 3.86
N LYS A 7 -0.76 2.14 2.63
CA LYS A 7 0.63 2.07 2.21
C LYS A 7 1.47 3.33 2.54
N GLY A 8 0.91 4.53 2.40
CA GLY A 8 1.56 5.80 2.80
C GLY A 8 1.58 6.04 4.32
N ALA A 9 1.01 5.14 5.11
CA ALA A 9 0.94 5.30 6.54
C ALA A 9 2.28 5.03 7.23
N ARG A 10 2.51 5.69 8.37
CA ARG A 10 3.70 5.51 9.22
C ARG A 10 3.95 4.05 9.61
N PHE A 11 2.94 3.19 9.61
CA PHE A 11 3.02 1.79 10.03
C PHE A 11 3.31 0.81 8.89
N TYR A 12 3.41 1.27 7.63
CA TYR A 12 3.83 0.39 6.54
C TYR A 12 5.19 -0.30 6.79
N PRO A 13 6.24 0.42 7.28
CA PRO A 13 7.48 -0.22 7.69
C PRO A 13 7.31 -1.26 8.80
N LEU A 14 6.31 -1.09 9.69
CA LEU A 14 6.03 -2.06 10.75
C LEU A 14 5.50 -3.38 10.17
N LEU A 15 4.65 -3.35 9.12
CA LEU A 15 4.21 -4.57 8.44
C LEU A 15 5.42 -5.35 7.88
N TYR A 16 6.37 -4.64 7.26
CA TYR A 16 7.62 -5.23 6.79
C TYR A 16 8.45 -5.84 7.94
N MET A 17 8.59 -5.12 9.06
CA MET A 17 9.28 -5.62 10.25
C MET A 17 8.61 -6.88 10.80
N ILE A 18 7.28 -6.90 10.94
CA ILE A 18 6.53 -8.07 11.40
C ILE A 18 6.80 -9.27 10.49
N THR A 19 6.74 -9.06 9.16
CA THR A 19 7.06 -10.08 8.16
C THR A 19 8.45 -10.69 8.39
N ARG A 20 9.43 -9.83 8.66
CA ARG A 20 10.82 -10.25 8.90
C ARG A 20 11.02 -10.99 10.22
N VAL A 21 10.49 -10.45 11.30
CA VAL A 21 10.67 -11.02 12.66
C VAL A 21 9.91 -12.34 12.80
N ASN A 22 8.77 -12.48 12.14
CA ASN A 22 8.00 -13.72 12.13
C ASN A 22 8.58 -14.79 11.19
N HIS A 23 9.71 -14.54 10.51
CA HIS A 23 10.29 -15.45 9.54
C HIS A 23 9.26 -15.87 8.48
N ALA A 24 8.50 -14.88 7.98
CA ALA A 24 7.43 -15.12 7.02
C ALA A 24 7.96 -15.79 5.75
N ARG A 25 7.17 -16.73 5.22
CA ARG A 25 7.55 -17.56 4.09
C ARG A 25 6.69 -17.23 2.88
N ASP A 26 7.31 -17.19 1.71
CA ASP A 26 6.59 -17.06 0.45
C ASP A 26 5.54 -18.17 0.29
N TRP A 27 4.35 -17.80 -0.12
CA TRP A 27 3.21 -18.75 -0.17
C TRP A 27 3.38 -19.83 -1.24
N GLY A 28 4.00 -19.47 -2.36
CA GLY A 28 4.18 -20.38 -3.50
C GLY A 28 5.38 -21.29 -3.40
N THR A 29 6.45 -20.83 -2.76
CA THR A 29 7.74 -21.56 -2.69
C THR A 29 8.06 -22.07 -1.30
N GLY A 30 7.40 -21.54 -0.25
CA GLY A 30 7.72 -21.84 1.15
C GLY A 30 9.07 -21.29 1.62
N ILE A 31 9.80 -20.56 0.79
CA ILE A 31 11.09 -19.96 1.12
C ILE A 31 10.88 -18.82 2.10
N GLU A 32 11.70 -18.74 3.17
CA GLU A 32 11.67 -17.61 4.08
C GLU A 32 12.03 -16.32 3.34
N LEU A 33 11.22 -15.28 3.53
CA LEU A 33 11.42 -13.94 2.97
C LEU A 33 12.54 -13.22 3.72
N SER A 34 13.75 -13.78 3.68
CA SER A 34 14.94 -13.31 4.38
C SER A 34 15.85 -12.51 3.45
N GLN A 35 16.91 -11.92 4.04
CA GLN A 35 17.91 -11.13 3.29
C GLN A 35 18.75 -11.97 2.31
N SER A 36 18.73 -13.28 2.45
CA SER A 36 19.51 -14.21 1.63
C SER A 36 18.87 -14.59 0.30
N LEU A 37 17.70 -14.03 -0.05
CA LEU A 37 17.09 -14.23 -1.36
C LEU A 37 17.97 -13.64 -2.47
N LEU A 38 18.27 -14.44 -3.49
CA LEU A 38 19.11 -14.07 -4.63
C LEU A 38 18.34 -14.07 -5.95
N GLY A 39 18.83 -13.29 -6.93
CA GLY A 39 18.27 -13.25 -8.28
C GLY A 39 16.85 -12.69 -8.34
N LYS A 40 15.99 -13.29 -9.14
CA LYS A 40 14.59 -12.83 -9.31
C LYS A 40 13.77 -12.88 -8.02
N ASN A 41 14.17 -13.70 -7.05
CA ASN A 41 13.50 -13.82 -5.75
C ASN A 41 13.97 -12.76 -4.74
N SER A 42 14.95 -11.93 -5.10
CA SER A 42 15.48 -10.87 -4.20
C SER A 42 14.55 -9.68 -4.05
N SER A 43 13.62 -9.47 -4.98
CA SER A 43 12.63 -8.40 -4.90
C SER A 43 11.32 -8.93 -4.33
N LEU A 44 10.87 -8.32 -3.24
CA LEU A 44 9.54 -8.58 -2.70
C LEU A 44 8.52 -7.70 -3.40
N GLN A 45 7.38 -8.31 -3.69
CA GLN A 45 6.20 -7.64 -4.23
C GLN A 45 5.18 -7.41 -3.12
N VAL A 46 4.53 -6.25 -3.14
CA VAL A 46 3.34 -6.01 -2.32
C VAL A 46 2.16 -6.68 -3.01
N HIS A 47 1.55 -7.62 -2.32
CA HIS A 47 0.39 -8.37 -2.80
C HIS A 47 -0.88 -7.91 -2.06
N HIS A 48 -1.93 -7.57 -2.81
CA HIS A 48 -3.26 -7.38 -2.23
C HIS A 48 -3.92 -8.74 -2.04
N ILE A 49 -4.18 -9.12 -0.80
CA ILE A 49 -4.79 -10.42 -0.48
C ILE A 49 -6.16 -10.55 -1.14
N PHE A 50 -6.98 -9.52 -1.03
CA PHE A 50 -8.21 -9.38 -1.81
C PHE A 50 -7.93 -8.43 -2.98
N PRO A 51 -8.15 -8.88 -4.24
CA PRO A 51 -7.83 -8.08 -5.42
C PRO A 51 -8.60 -6.76 -5.46
N LYS A 52 -7.92 -5.68 -5.83
CA LYS A 52 -8.49 -4.33 -5.86
C LYS A 52 -9.75 -4.25 -6.70
N HIS A 53 -9.71 -4.75 -7.95
CA HIS A 53 -10.85 -4.67 -8.87
C HIS A 53 -12.11 -5.36 -8.33
N VAL A 54 -11.95 -6.47 -7.59
CA VAL A 54 -13.07 -7.19 -6.96
C VAL A 54 -13.66 -6.36 -5.82
N LEU A 55 -12.81 -5.76 -4.98
CA LEU A 55 -13.23 -4.91 -3.88
C LEU A 55 -13.94 -3.63 -4.37
N TYR A 56 -13.38 -2.95 -5.39
CA TYR A 56 -14.04 -1.79 -5.99
C TYR A 56 -15.39 -2.16 -6.62
N SER A 57 -15.49 -3.31 -7.30
CA SER A 57 -16.75 -3.81 -7.84
C SER A 57 -17.77 -4.13 -6.74
N ALA A 58 -17.31 -4.49 -5.54
CA ALA A 58 -18.14 -4.69 -4.35
C ALA A 58 -18.45 -3.38 -3.58
N GLY A 59 -18.08 -2.21 -4.14
CA GLY A 59 -18.36 -0.90 -3.54
C GLY A 59 -17.49 -0.54 -2.34
N LYS A 60 -16.34 -1.21 -2.18
CA LYS A 60 -15.40 -0.86 -1.10
C LYS A 60 -14.65 0.42 -1.46
N THR A 61 -14.43 1.26 -0.44
CA THR A 61 -13.72 2.54 -0.60
C THR A 61 -12.23 2.33 -0.81
N LYS A 62 -11.53 3.31 -1.36
CA LYS A 62 -10.09 3.24 -1.59
C LYS A 62 -9.33 2.97 -0.28
N SER A 63 -9.70 3.63 0.81
CA SER A 63 -9.08 3.40 2.12
C SER A 63 -9.27 1.98 2.64
N MET A 64 -10.39 1.33 2.34
CA MET A 64 -10.62 -0.08 2.67
C MET A 64 -9.81 -1.00 1.77
N VAL A 65 -9.81 -0.76 0.45
CA VAL A 65 -9.07 -1.55 -0.55
C VAL A 65 -7.57 -1.53 -0.24
N ASN A 66 -7.03 -0.35 0.06
CA ASN A 66 -5.63 -0.13 0.39
C ASN A 66 -5.32 -0.23 1.90
N ALA A 67 -6.20 -0.86 2.67
CA ALA A 67 -5.94 -1.11 4.09
C ALA A 67 -4.66 -1.92 4.30
N LEU A 68 -3.82 -1.52 5.25
CA LEU A 68 -2.57 -2.23 5.58
C LEU A 68 -2.80 -3.72 5.85
N ALA A 69 -3.96 -4.06 6.42
CA ALA A 69 -4.38 -5.44 6.65
C ALA A 69 -4.79 -6.20 5.37
N ASN A 70 -4.80 -5.56 4.20
CA ASN A 70 -5.00 -6.22 2.90
C ASN A 70 -3.68 -6.52 2.18
N TYR A 71 -2.51 -6.16 2.74
CA TYR A 71 -1.22 -6.36 2.10
C TYR A 71 -0.46 -7.55 2.67
N ALA A 72 0.24 -8.28 1.80
CA ALA A 72 1.29 -9.24 2.16
C ALA A 72 2.53 -9.00 1.27
N PHE A 73 3.70 -9.45 1.72
CA PHE A 73 4.91 -9.43 0.90
C PHE A 73 5.15 -10.82 0.32
N LEU A 74 5.27 -10.93 -0.99
CA LEU A 74 5.51 -12.18 -1.69
C LEU A 74 6.68 -12.05 -2.65
N THR A 75 7.20 -13.16 -3.13
CA THR A 75 8.12 -13.14 -4.29
C THR A 75 7.36 -12.72 -5.54
N GLN A 76 8.07 -12.13 -6.51
CA GLN A 76 7.48 -11.72 -7.77
C GLN A 76 6.75 -12.87 -8.46
N GLN A 77 7.34 -14.08 -8.46
CA GLN A 77 6.73 -15.23 -9.12
C GLN A 77 5.41 -15.61 -8.46
N THR A 78 5.37 -15.73 -7.13
CA THR A 78 4.14 -16.08 -6.42
C THR A 78 3.06 -15.01 -6.60
N ASN A 79 3.44 -13.72 -6.58
CA ASN A 79 2.50 -12.63 -6.82
C ASN A 79 1.88 -12.71 -8.23
N LEU A 80 2.69 -13.00 -9.25
CA LEU A 80 2.20 -13.17 -10.63
C LEU A 80 1.33 -14.44 -10.79
N ASP A 81 1.67 -15.54 -10.11
CA ASP A 81 0.90 -16.78 -10.17
C ASP A 81 -0.48 -16.63 -9.51
N ILE A 82 -0.58 -15.87 -8.43
CA ILE A 82 -1.86 -15.54 -7.77
C ILE A 82 -2.64 -14.55 -8.62
N SER A 83 -1.97 -13.50 -9.13
CA SER A 83 -2.60 -12.45 -9.92
C SER A 83 -3.82 -11.86 -9.21
N ASP A 84 -4.97 -11.84 -9.86
CA ASP A 84 -6.23 -11.28 -9.41
C ASP A 84 -7.23 -12.32 -8.87
N GLN A 85 -6.74 -13.52 -8.50
CA GLN A 85 -7.57 -14.56 -7.91
C GLN A 85 -8.10 -14.16 -6.53
N LYS A 86 -9.29 -14.63 -6.18
CA LYS A 86 -9.90 -14.39 -4.87
C LYS A 86 -9.29 -15.30 -3.80
N PRO A 87 -9.19 -14.85 -2.53
CA PRO A 87 -8.64 -15.68 -1.45
C PRO A 87 -9.36 -17.03 -1.28
N GLU A 88 -10.66 -17.07 -1.47
CA GLU A 88 -11.45 -18.31 -1.41
C GLU A 88 -10.99 -19.37 -2.40
N ASP A 89 -10.40 -18.96 -3.54
CA ASP A 89 -9.95 -19.85 -4.60
C ASP A 89 -8.49 -20.27 -4.40
N TYR A 90 -7.59 -19.33 -4.07
CA TYR A 90 -6.16 -19.63 -4.04
C TYR A 90 -5.63 -20.05 -2.66
N PHE A 91 -6.24 -19.62 -1.53
CA PHE A 91 -5.76 -20.02 -0.20
C PHE A 91 -5.70 -21.53 -0.01
N PRO A 92 -6.73 -22.32 -0.36
CA PRO A 92 -6.68 -23.78 -0.20
C PRO A 92 -5.47 -24.39 -0.92
N ILE A 93 -5.16 -23.91 -2.12
CA ILE A 93 -4.05 -24.39 -2.94
C ILE A 93 -2.70 -24.11 -2.25
N TYR A 94 -2.50 -22.87 -1.79
CA TYR A 94 -1.23 -22.47 -1.18
C TYR A 94 -1.06 -23.00 0.24
N MET A 95 -2.15 -23.20 0.98
CA MET A 95 -2.12 -23.86 2.29
C MET A 95 -1.72 -25.33 2.19
N GLU A 96 -2.16 -26.04 1.15
CA GLU A 96 -1.73 -27.41 0.86
C GLU A 96 -0.29 -27.46 0.38
N LYS A 97 0.10 -26.54 -0.52
CA LYS A 97 1.44 -26.50 -1.12
C LYS A 97 2.52 -26.12 -0.11
N CYS A 98 2.27 -25.14 0.74
CA CYS A 98 3.22 -24.62 1.72
C CYS A 98 2.54 -24.40 3.09
N PRO A 99 2.27 -25.45 3.87
CA PRO A 99 1.57 -25.35 5.15
C PRO A 99 2.20 -24.35 6.11
N GLY A 100 1.37 -23.44 6.67
CA GLY A 100 1.80 -22.39 7.61
C GLY A 100 2.49 -21.18 6.96
N ALA A 101 2.63 -21.14 5.62
CA ALA A 101 3.24 -20.00 4.96
C ALA A 101 2.33 -18.76 5.02
N ILE A 102 1.02 -18.92 4.79
CA ILE A 102 0.06 -17.82 4.85
C ILE A 102 -0.04 -17.27 6.29
N GLU A 103 -0.15 -18.16 7.28
CA GLU A 103 -0.24 -17.80 8.69
C GLU A 103 1.00 -17.06 9.19
N SER A 104 2.18 -17.34 8.61
CA SER A 104 3.44 -16.66 8.97
C SER A 104 3.41 -15.15 8.71
N HIS A 105 2.48 -14.67 7.87
CA HIS A 105 2.22 -13.26 7.60
C HIS A 105 1.14 -12.65 8.49
N CYS A 106 0.75 -13.31 9.57
CA CYS A 106 -0.38 -12.90 10.41
C CYS A 106 -1.69 -12.80 9.61
N VAL A 107 -1.91 -13.72 8.67
CA VAL A 107 -3.11 -13.78 7.84
C VAL A 107 -4.06 -14.84 8.39
N PRO A 108 -5.34 -14.50 8.65
CA PRO A 108 -6.33 -15.49 9.05
C PRO A 108 -6.71 -16.39 7.87
N THR A 109 -6.78 -17.70 8.10
CA THR A 109 -7.01 -18.72 7.05
C THR A 109 -8.36 -19.41 7.17
N ALA A 110 -9.21 -18.97 8.10
CA ALA A 110 -10.53 -19.54 8.28
C ALA A 110 -11.42 -19.29 7.04
N SER A 111 -11.95 -20.33 6.42
CA SER A 111 -12.67 -20.28 5.14
C SER A 111 -13.83 -19.28 5.11
N HIS A 112 -14.53 -19.10 6.23
CA HIS A 112 -15.63 -18.12 6.33
C HIS A 112 -15.18 -16.66 6.24
N LEU A 113 -13.88 -16.35 6.36
CA LEU A 113 -13.32 -15.01 6.22
C LEU A 113 -12.78 -14.71 4.82
N LEU A 114 -12.73 -15.70 3.93
CA LEU A 114 -12.05 -15.58 2.63
C LEU A 114 -12.94 -15.07 1.50
N THR A 115 -14.22 -14.84 1.76
CA THR A 115 -15.18 -14.33 0.78
C THR A 115 -15.22 -12.80 0.78
N ILE A 116 -15.63 -12.22 -0.35
CA ILE A 116 -15.76 -10.76 -0.48
C ILE A 116 -16.72 -10.16 0.54
N ASP A 117 -17.83 -10.86 0.82
CA ASP A 117 -18.82 -10.40 1.80
C ASP A 117 -18.26 -10.36 3.23
N ALA A 118 -17.27 -11.20 3.52
CA ALA A 118 -16.58 -11.26 4.82
C ALA A 118 -15.35 -10.32 4.91
N TYR A 119 -15.06 -9.51 3.89
CA TYR A 119 -13.86 -8.71 3.82
C TYR A 119 -13.62 -7.83 5.05
N ASP A 120 -14.65 -7.18 5.58
CA ASP A 120 -14.52 -6.32 6.76
C ASP A 120 -14.15 -7.13 8.02
N ALA A 121 -14.73 -8.32 8.17
CA ALA A 121 -14.39 -9.25 9.26
C ALA A 121 -12.97 -9.79 9.10
N PHE A 122 -12.53 -10.08 7.86
CA PHE A 122 -11.15 -10.46 7.56
C PHE A 122 -10.17 -9.36 7.98
N LEU A 123 -10.41 -8.10 7.60
CA LEU A 123 -9.57 -6.98 7.99
C LEU A 123 -9.49 -6.83 9.50
N GLU A 124 -10.62 -6.95 10.20
CA GLU A 124 -10.67 -6.85 11.66
C GLU A 124 -9.83 -7.95 12.32
N GLU A 125 -10.00 -9.21 11.91
CA GLU A 125 -9.27 -10.32 12.48
C GLU A 125 -7.77 -10.23 12.19
N ARG A 126 -7.41 -9.87 10.97
CA ARG A 126 -5.99 -9.69 10.64
C ARG A 126 -5.34 -8.53 11.40
N ARG A 127 -6.03 -7.43 11.64
CA ARG A 127 -5.54 -6.33 12.49
C ARG A 127 -5.24 -6.80 13.91
N LYS A 128 -6.07 -7.68 14.48
CA LYS A 128 -5.82 -8.28 15.80
C LYS A 128 -4.54 -9.13 15.78
N LEU A 129 -4.35 -9.94 14.75
CA LEU A 129 -3.15 -10.78 14.59
C LEU A 129 -1.89 -9.92 14.44
N LEU A 130 -1.93 -8.88 13.59
CA LEU A 130 -0.82 -7.94 13.40
C LEU A 130 -0.50 -7.18 14.69
N ALA A 131 -1.52 -6.69 15.41
CA ALA A 131 -1.32 -6.00 16.68
C ALA A 131 -0.71 -6.92 17.75
N LYS A 132 -1.16 -8.18 17.82
CA LYS A 132 -0.58 -9.17 18.71
C LYS A 132 0.89 -9.41 18.41
N SER A 133 1.25 -9.58 17.15
CA SER A 133 2.64 -9.76 16.72
C SER A 133 3.49 -8.53 17.00
N ALA A 134 3.01 -7.33 16.69
CA ALA A 134 3.70 -6.07 16.97
C ALA A 134 3.97 -5.89 18.47
N ASN A 135 2.99 -6.17 19.33
CA ASN A 135 3.16 -6.08 20.78
C ASN A 135 4.18 -7.10 21.29
N ALA A 136 4.20 -8.32 20.77
CA ALA A 136 5.20 -9.32 21.13
C ALA A 136 6.63 -8.86 20.74
N ILE A 137 6.80 -8.28 19.55
CA ILE A 137 8.08 -7.72 19.10
C ILE A 137 8.53 -6.58 20.05
N LEU A 138 7.61 -5.66 20.40
CA LEU A 138 7.91 -4.55 21.29
C LEU A 138 8.30 -5.04 22.70
N GLU A 139 7.64 -6.07 23.21
CA GLU A 139 8.01 -6.69 24.51
C GLU A 139 9.40 -7.33 24.46
N ASP A 140 9.73 -8.03 23.38
CA ASP A 140 11.03 -8.67 23.23
C ASP A 140 12.15 -7.63 23.05
N LEU A 141 11.89 -6.52 22.33
CA LEU A 141 12.78 -5.37 22.26
C LEU A 141 13.01 -4.75 23.64
N TRP A 142 11.94 -4.54 24.41
CA TRP A 142 12.01 -3.97 25.75
C TRP A 142 12.80 -4.86 26.71
N LYS A 143 12.70 -6.17 26.58
CA LYS A 143 13.42 -7.17 27.37
C LYS A 143 14.84 -7.43 26.86
N GLY A 144 15.27 -6.76 25.78
CA GLY A 144 16.59 -6.96 25.16
C GLY A 144 16.78 -8.35 24.52
N LYS A 145 15.69 -9.04 24.18
CA LYS A 145 15.73 -10.42 23.67
C LYS A 145 15.89 -10.53 22.17
N LEU A 146 15.62 -9.47 21.41
CA LEU A 146 15.83 -9.47 19.96
C LEU A 146 17.33 -9.49 19.69
N ALA A 147 17.81 -10.58 19.10
CA ALA A 147 19.17 -10.66 18.60
C ALA A 147 19.40 -9.53 17.59
N GLN A 148 20.53 -8.82 17.73
CA GLN A 148 20.92 -7.88 16.69
C GLN A 148 21.05 -8.63 15.37
N PRO A 149 20.54 -8.07 14.25
CA PRO A 149 20.74 -8.70 12.95
C PRO A 149 22.24 -8.85 12.70
N SER A 150 22.69 -10.07 12.51
CA SER A 150 24.11 -10.43 12.33
C SER A 150 24.71 -10.02 10.99
N ALA A 151 23.95 -9.29 10.16
CA ALA A 151 24.42 -8.80 8.87
C ALA A 151 23.89 -7.38 8.62
N PRO A 152 24.65 -6.51 7.87
CA PRO A 152 24.17 -5.21 7.48
C PRO A 152 22.87 -5.37 6.66
N MET A 153 21.86 -4.54 6.98
CA MET A 153 20.61 -4.52 6.25
C MET A 153 20.89 -4.11 4.79
N THR A 154 20.98 -5.09 3.92
CA THR A 154 20.93 -4.81 2.48
C THR A 154 19.54 -4.24 2.17
N LYS A 155 19.47 -3.08 1.55
CA LYS A 155 18.20 -2.52 1.09
C LYS A 155 17.55 -3.52 0.12
N MET A 156 16.54 -4.23 0.57
CA MET A 156 15.68 -4.98 -0.36
C MET A 156 14.82 -3.96 -1.09
N SER A 157 14.87 -3.97 -2.41
CA SER A 157 13.90 -3.24 -3.20
C SER A 157 12.57 -3.98 -3.13
N VAL A 158 11.57 -3.35 -2.57
CA VAL A 158 10.18 -3.79 -2.68
C VAL A 158 9.67 -3.18 -3.97
N THR A 159 9.45 -4.00 -4.99
CA THR A 159 8.78 -3.56 -6.23
C THR A 159 7.29 -3.85 -6.10
N GLU A 160 6.50 -2.91 -6.53
CA GLU A 160 5.06 -3.06 -6.56
C GLU A 160 4.61 -3.64 -7.90
N PRO A 161 3.54 -4.45 -7.94
CA PRO A 161 2.92 -4.77 -9.22
C PRO A 161 2.49 -3.46 -9.88
N GLU A 162 2.77 -3.32 -11.16
CA GLU A 162 2.22 -2.22 -11.96
C GLU A 162 0.69 -2.34 -11.92
N ASP A 163 0.08 -1.44 -11.18
CA ASP A 163 -1.35 -1.24 -11.15
C ASP A 163 -1.67 -0.15 -12.18
N ASP A 164 -2.79 -0.28 -12.88
CA ASP A 164 -3.20 0.74 -13.87
C ASP A 164 -3.22 2.15 -13.26
N GLU A 165 -3.59 2.27 -11.99
CA GLU A 165 -3.61 3.54 -11.25
C GLU A 165 -2.19 4.05 -10.95
N GLU A 166 -1.30 3.18 -10.48
CA GLU A 166 0.10 3.52 -10.21
C GLU A 166 0.84 3.91 -11.50
N ALA A 167 0.60 3.17 -12.59
CA ALA A 167 1.18 3.51 -13.91
C ALA A 167 0.73 4.90 -14.40
N VAL A 168 -0.54 5.24 -14.21
CA VAL A 168 -1.09 6.58 -14.55
C VAL A 168 -0.45 7.67 -13.69
N ILE A 169 -0.24 7.41 -12.38
CA ILE A 169 0.42 8.34 -11.46
C ILE A 169 1.88 8.54 -11.87
N GLU A 170 2.62 7.43 -12.14
CA GLU A 170 4.02 7.51 -12.55
C GLU A 170 4.20 8.30 -13.86
N GLU A 171 3.35 8.02 -14.85
CA GLU A 171 3.37 8.75 -16.12
C GLU A 171 3.12 10.25 -15.90
N LEU A 172 2.12 10.62 -15.10
CA LEU A 172 1.82 12.01 -14.79
C LEU A 172 2.96 12.71 -14.07
N VAL A 173 3.53 12.09 -13.02
CA VAL A 173 4.64 12.67 -12.25
C VAL A 173 5.87 12.83 -13.12
N SER A 174 6.17 11.84 -13.97
CA SER A 174 7.30 11.91 -14.92
C SER A 174 7.09 13.02 -15.94
N TRP A 175 5.88 13.15 -16.48
CA TRP A 175 5.54 14.23 -17.41
C TRP A 175 5.68 15.61 -16.75
N LEU A 176 5.11 15.82 -15.55
CA LEU A 176 5.23 17.10 -14.82
C LEU A 176 6.69 17.47 -14.55
N LYS A 177 7.51 16.50 -14.18
CA LYS A 177 8.96 16.70 -13.97
C LYS A 177 9.66 17.14 -15.26
N ASN A 178 9.33 16.54 -16.40
CA ASN A 178 9.90 16.89 -17.69
C ASN A 178 9.49 18.30 -18.14
N GLU A 179 8.29 18.74 -17.77
CA GLU A 179 7.78 20.10 -18.00
C GLU A 179 8.36 21.13 -17.00
N GLY A 180 9.22 20.70 -16.06
CA GLY A 180 9.88 21.59 -15.09
C GLY A 180 9.08 21.91 -13.84
N PHE A 181 8.01 21.14 -13.55
CA PHE A 181 7.23 21.28 -12.33
C PHE A 181 7.80 20.41 -11.18
N ALA A 182 7.38 20.71 -9.95
CA ALA A 182 7.76 19.93 -8.79
C ALA A 182 7.31 18.47 -8.93
N PRO A 183 8.10 17.48 -8.45
CA PRO A 183 7.77 16.06 -8.62
C PRO A 183 6.54 15.60 -7.83
N GLY A 184 6.08 16.41 -6.86
CA GLY A 184 5.01 16.01 -5.94
C GLY A 184 5.47 14.98 -4.90
N ILE A 185 4.64 14.78 -3.91
CA ILE A 185 4.86 13.80 -2.83
C ILE A 185 3.78 12.74 -2.97
N LYS A 186 4.19 11.50 -3.29
CA LYS A 186 3.29 10.36 -3.36
C LYS A 186 2.85 9.92 -1.97
N ASP A 187 1.66 9.31 -1.90
CA ASP A 187 1.07 8.79 -0.66
C ASP A 187 1.11 9.82 0.49
N TYR A 188 0.83 11.07 0.15
CA TYR A 188 0.92 12.16 1.11
C TYR A 188 -0.16 12.06 2.19
N SER A 189 0.26 11.96 3.45
CA SER A 189 -0.65 11.89 4.60
C SER A 189 -1.03 13.29 5.07
N ALA A 190 -2.22 13.73 4.74
CA ALA A 190 -2.79 14.99 5.21
C ALA A 190 -3.56 14.78 6.51
N VAL A 191 -3.11 15.42 7.61
CA VAL A 191 -3.86 15.46 8.87
C VAL A 191 -4.82 16.63 8.81
N ILE A 192 -6.10 16.37 8.53
CA ILE A 192 -7.13 17.38 8.35
C ILE A 192 -8.09 17.35 9.57
N GLY A 193 -7.98 18.36 10.44
CA GLY A 193 -8.85 18.53 11.61
C GLY A 193 -8.30 17.97 12.92
N TYR A 194 -8.94 18.35 14.06
CA TYR A 194 -8.45 18.12 15.43
C TYR A 194 -8.56 16.66 15.94
N ALA A 195 -9.24 15.76 15.21
CA ALA A 195 -9.44 14.36 15.61
C ALA A 195 -9.64 13.42 14.42
N GLY A 196 -9.16 13.79 13.25
CA GLY A 196 -9.44 13.07 12.02
C GLY A 196 -8.47 11.92 11.74
N THR A 197 -8.99 10.84 11.19
CA THR A 197 -8.17 9.85 10.47
C THR A 197 -7.41 10.59 9.36
N PRO A 198 -6.10 10.38 9.21
CA PRO A 198 -5.34 11.02 8.14
C PRO A 198 -5.92 10.59 6.78
N ILE A 199 -6.04 11.55 5.87
CA ILE A 199 -6.40 11.29 4.47
C ILE A 199 -5.09 11.06 3.72
N ILE A 200 -5.02 9.98 2.98
CA ILE A 200 -3.89 9.71 2.09
C ILE A 200 -4.25 10.25 0.71
N ILE A 201 -3.43 11.17 0.23
CA ILE A 201 -3.54 11.76 -1.10
C ILE A 201 -2.55 11.03 -2.01
N ASP A 202 -2.98 10.59 -3.19
CA ASP A 202 -2.11 9.83 -4.11
C ASP A 202 -0.85 10.59 -4.49
N VAL A 203 -1.01 11.84 -4.89
CA VAL A 203 0.11 12.77 -5.07
C VAL A 203 -0.30 14.15 -4.61
N ALA A 204 0.51 14.77 -3.76
CA ALA A 204 0.30 16.14 -3.30
C ALA A 204 1.47 17.05 -3.67
N TRP A 205 1.14 18.27 -3.97
CA TRP A 205 2.05 19.40 -4.10
C TRP A 205 1.66 20.45 -3.05
N PRO A 206 2.08 20.29 -1.78
CA PRO A 206 1.67 21.18 -0.69
C PRO A 206 2.12 22.62 -0.91
N ASP A 207 3.26 22.81 -1.54
CA ASP A 207 3.85 24.13 -1.86
C ASP A 207 3.52 24.57 -3.29
N GLY A 208 2.61 23.86 -3.97
CA GLY A 208 2.19 24.12 -5.33
C GLY A 208 3.03 23.42 -6.40
N LEU A 209 2.54 23.40 -7.64
CA LEU A 209 3.25 22.83 -8.80
C LEU A 209 4.55 23.58 -9.12
N GLN A 210 4.58 24.90 -8.86
CA GLN A 210 5.78 25.73 -8.82
C GLN A 210 5.94 26.17 -7.37
N GLU A 211 6.91 25.58 -6.68
CA GLU A 211 7.11 25.75 -5.25
C GLU A 211 7.07 27.22 -4.80
N GLY A 212 6.14 27.54 -3.90
CA GLY A 212 5.96 28.87 -3.35
C GLY A 212 5.29 29.90 -4.26
N PHE A 213 4.97 29.56 -5.51
CA PHE A 213 4.35 30.48 -6.47
C PHE A 213 2.92 30.10 -6.86
N THR A 214 2.50 28.87 -6.57
CA THR A 214 1.17 28.38 -6.95
C THR A 214 0.44 27.79 -5.76
N GLU A 215 -0.89 27.69 -5.88
CA GLU A 215 -1.73 27.06 -4.87
C GLU A 215 -1.38 25.58 -4.66
N PRO A 216 -1.61 25.01 -3.47
CA PRO A 216 -1.47 23.58 -3.23
C PRO A 216 -2.34 22.77 -4.18
N VAL A 217 -1.81 21.67 -4.70
CA VAL A 217 -2.51 20.77 -5.64
C VAL A 217 -2.50 19.36 -5.07
N ALA A 218 -3.59 18.63 -5.29
CA ALA A 218 -3.75 17.22 -4.92
C ALA A 218 -4.33 16.43 -6.09
N LEU A 219 -3.77 15.26 -6.35
CA LEU A 219 -4.37 14.22 -7.18
C LEU A 219 -4.98 13.16 -6.26
N MET A 220 -6.25 12.84 -6.44
CA MET A 220 -7.00 11.89 -5.63
C MET A 220 -7.87 11.03 -6.55
N ILE A 221 -7.33 9.88 -6.99
CA ILE A 221 -7.99 8.97 -7.93
C ILE A 221 -8.84 7.96 -7.15
N ASN A 222 -10.09 7.76 -7.57
CA ASN A 222 -11.02 6.81 -6.94
C ASN A 222 -11.30 7.05 -5.43
N GLU A 223 -11.16 8.28 -4.96
CA GLU A 223 -11.41 8.64 -3.56
C GLU A 223 -12.87 8.97 -3.26
N GLU A 224 -13.24 8.88 -1.99
CA GLU A 224 -14.58 9.25 -1.55
C GLU A 224 -14.84 10.76 -1.69
N PRO A 225 -16.05 11.16 -2.11
CA PRO A 225 -16.40 12.58 -2.23
C PRO A 225 -16.20 13.36 -0.93
N GLY A 226 -16.38 12.70 0.23
CA GLY A 226 -16.15 13.32 1.55
C GLY A 226 -14.69 13.67 1.80
N ASP A 227 -13.77 12.84 1.37
CA ASP A 227 -12.33 13.07 1.51
C ASP A 227 -11.85 14.14 0.54
N ILE A 228 -12.33 14.09 -0.71
CA ILE A 228 -12.08 15.14 -1.72
C ILE A 228 -12.54 16.51 -1.19
N TYR A 229 -13.77 16.57 -0.63
CA TYR A 229 -14.28 17.81 -0.05
C TYR A 229 -13.40 18.33 1.10
N ARG A 230 -12.97 17.45 2.02
CA ARG A 230 -12.11 17.82 3.15
C ARG A 230 -10.75 18.36 2.71
N VAL A 231 -10.11 17.72 1.72
CA VAL A 231 -8.83 18.16 1.16
C VAL A 231 -8.98 19.51 0.44
N ASN A 232 -10.05 19.68 -0.32
CA ASN A 232 -10.36 20.97 -0.97
C ASN A 232 -10.62 22.08 0.05
N ALA A 233 -11.34 21.79 1.13
CA ALA A 233 -11.67 22.77 2.18
C ALA A 233 -10.45 23.31 2.93
N VAL A 234 -9.32 22.61 2.96
CA VAL A 234 -8.05 23.08 3.53
C VAL A 234 -7.14 23.76 2.51
N GLY A 235 -7.65 24.06 1.32
CA GLY A 235 -7.00 24.92 0.34
C GLY A 235 -6.28 24.20 -0.81
N TYR A 236 -6.40 22.88 -0.91
CA TYR A 236 -5.88 22.18 -2.09
C TYR A 236 -6.83 22.31 -3.27
N ARG A 237 -6.26 22.52 -4.45
CA ARG A 237 -6.96 22.27 -5.72
C ARG A 237 -6.90 20.78 -6.00
N VAL A 238 -8.03 20.09 -5.92
CA VAL A 238 -8.11 18.64 -6.06
C VAL A 238 -8.48 18.25 -7.49
N PHE A 239 -7.75 17.29 -8.05
CA PHE A 239 -8.04 16.61 -9.30
C PHE A 239 -8.29 15.14 -9.02
N THR A 240 -9.30 14.58 -9.67
CA THR A 240 -9.68 13.17 -9.54
C THR A 240 -9.25 12.31 -10.72
N ARG A 241 -8.65 12.95 -11.74
CA ARG A 241 -8.13 12.30 -12.94
C ARG A 241 -6.81 12.96 -13.35
N ALA A 242 -5.85 12.14 -13.75
CA ALA A 242 -4.56 12.62 -14.22
C ALA A 242 -4.66 13.53 -15.45
N ASP A 243 -5.57 13.20 -16.37
CA ASP A 243 -5.81 14.00 -17.59
C ASP A 243 -6.32 15.41 -17.29
N ASP A 244 -7.17 15.55 -16.25
CA ASP A 244 -7.69 16.86 -15.85
C ASP A 244 -6.58 17.73 -15.26
N LEU A 245 -5.64 17.14 -14.52
CA LEU A 245 -4.47 17.84 -14.03
C LEU A 245 -3.51 18.20 -15.19
N LYS A 246 -3.27 17.29 -16.14
CA LYS A 246 -2.48 17.60 -17.34
C LYS A 246 -3.09 18.77 -18.11
N ASN A 247 -4.39 18.72 -18.39
CA ASN A 247 -5.11 19.79 -19.10
C ASN A 247 -5.03 21.14 -18.35
N TYR A 248 -5.17 21.12 -17.03
CA TYR A 248 -5.03 22.32 -16.21
C TYR A 248 -3.63 22.93 -16.35
N VAL A 249 -2.57 22.10 -16.28
CA VAL A 249 -1.19 22.55 -16.43
C VAL A 249 -0.93 23.12 -17.83
N CYS A 250 -1.37 22.42 -18.88
CA CYS A 250 -1.23 22.91 -20.25
C CYS A 250 -1.94 24.25 -20.44
N THR A 251 -3.16 24.38 -19.93
CA THR A 251 -3.97 25.61 -20.12
C THR A 251 -3.41 26.79 -19.32
N LYS A 252 -2.97 26.54 -18.09
CA LYS A 252 -2.57 27.63 -17.16
C LYS A 252 -1.12 28.05 -17.35
N TYR A 253 -0.23 27.12 -17.71
CA TYR A 253 1.21 27.35 -17.75
C TYR A 253 1.81 27.20 -19.15
N GLY A 254 1.01 26.86 -20.16
CA GLY A 254 1.48 26.68 -21.54
C GLY A 254 2.41 25.47 -21.73
N ALA A 255 2.38 24.50 -20.78
CA ALA A 255 3.09 23.24 -20.92
C ALA A 255 2.34 22.34 -21.90
N GLY A 256 3.05 21.75 -22.85
CA GLY A 256 2.47 20.84 -23.83
C GLY A 256 3.45 20.59 -24.99
N PRO A 257 3.25 19.51 -25.75
CA PRO A 257 4.10 19.27 -26.90
C PRO A 257 3.94 20.41 -27.93
N GLU A 258 5.09 20.98 -28.36
CA GLU A 258 5.16 21.73 -29.59
C GLU A 258 4.79 20.90 -30.80
#